data_64db72bc232210ca2a05d8083dafad14
#
_entry.id   64db72bc232210ca2a05d8083dafad14
#
_cell.length_a   1.000
_cell.length_b   1.000
_cell.length_c   1.000
_cell.angle_alpha   90.00
_cell.angle_beta   90.00
_cell.angle_gamma   90.00
#
_symmetry.space_group_name_H-M   'P 1'
#
loop_
_entity.id
_entity.type
_entity.pdbx_description
1 polymer ?
#
loop_
_entity_poly.entity_id
_entity_poly.type
_entity_poly.pdbx_seq_one_letter_code
_entity_poly.pdbx_strand_id
1 'polypeptide(L)'
;MKSQVLGCVLALAAMGAAAGVPKVIFDTDMISDFDDVGAMACLHALADAGECEILATVSSTRGNASVAAVEVLNGYYGRGDLPTGAPKGMGVMGVSHTSRAKVDPKSPLDPGRDGGHYKYRKLAADYPQWVKHLDADDAPDANLIYRKALASAPDKSVVICTVGFATNVRRLLETPADDISPLTGRELVARKVVKWVAMACRYTHGSEYNSAGDAASSRIAFESCPVPIVFTDWEYGFDIFAGRAIAEQKGPRNPVRDVFAGNIPSRDEVRKDPARWMRSCFGMGGRSAWDETAVLIAVRGEDCGAFNVNRGTYRMTGRKGENVWIPDEGSRDCRVSERLSKDKVGRMIDELICRPPKFGVGKFKAVFGRDPERE
;
A
#
# COMPACT_ATOMS: atom_id res chain seq x y z
N MET A 1 15.96 -37.81 -14.32
CA MET A 1 15.95 -36.40 -14.67
C MET A 1 15.12 -35.62 -13.66
N LYS A 2 15.63 -35.46 -12.44
CA LYS A 2 15.03 -34.64 -11.36
C LYS A 2 16.22 -34.00 -10.65
N SER A 3 16.62 -32.82 -11.03
CA SER A 3 17.58 -31.94 -10.29
C SER A 3 18.10 -30.85 -11.21
N GLN A 4 17.38 -29.74 -11.36
CA GLN A 4 17.92 -28.48 -11.91
C GLN A 4 16.94 -27.30 -11.80
N VAL A 5 16.03 -27.26 -10.81
CA VAL A 5 15.12 -26.10 -10.60
C VAL A 5 15.44 -25.33 -9.31
N LEU A 6 16.43 -25.77 -8.52
CA LEU A 6 16.74 -25.16 -7.21
C LEU A 6 17.87 -24.11 -7.24
N GLY A 7 18.32 -23.67 -8.41
CA GLY A 7 19.54 -22.85 -8.57
C GLY A 7 19.37 -21.36 -8.78
N CYS A 8 18.16 -20.82 -8.97
CA CYS A 8 17.98 -19.40 -9.37
C CYS A 8 17.48 -18.43 -8.30
N VAL A 9 17.24 -18.86 -7.07
CA VAL A 9 16.71 -17.98 -6.00
C VAL A 9 17.82 -17.40 -5.10
N LEU A 10 19.04 -17.90 -5.18
CA LEU A 10 20.13 -17.55 -4.25
C LEU A 10 21.20 -16.55 -4.78
N ALA A 11 21.01 -15.96 -5.95
CA ALA A 11 22.04 -15.09 -6.56
C ALA A 11 21.77 -13.57 -6.49
N LEU A 12 20.67 -13.12 -5.92
CA LEU A 12 20.32 -11.67 -5.83
C LEU A 12 20.61 -11.01 -4.47
N ALA A 13 21.19 -11.73 -3.52
CA ALA A 13 21.45 -11.23 -2.16
C ALA A 13 22.88 -10.65 -1.95
N ALA A 14 23.69 -10.43 -2.98
CA ALA A 14 25.13 -10.19 -2.80
C ALA A 14 25.66 -8.79 -3.21
N MET A 15 24.80 -7.76 -3.39
CA MET A 15 25.29 -6.39 -3.65
C MET A 15 24.57 -5.34 -2.79
N GLY A 16 24.75 -5.40 -1.48
CA GLY A 16 24.14 -4.42 -0.59
C GLY A 16 24.56 -4.51 0.87
N ALA A 17 25.74 -5.07 1.16
CA ALA A 17 26.16 -5.36 2.54
C ALA A 17 26.63 -4.15 3.37
N ALA A 18 26.30 -2.88 2.99
CA ALA A 18 26.64 -1.68 3.77
C ALA A 18 25.43 -0.77 4.09
N ALA A 19 24.32 -0.89 3.41
CA ALA A 19 23.07 -0.23 3.80
C ALA A 19 22.15 -1.28 4.43
N GLY A 20 21.71 -1.05 5.69
CA GLY A 20 20.74 -1.93 6.36
C GLY A 20 19.47 -2.07 5.53
N VAL A 21 18.61 -3.05 5.87
CA VAL A 21 17.31 -3.22 5.19
C VAL A 21 16.50 -1.92 5.19
N PRO A 22 15.74 -1.62 4.12
CA PRO A 22 14.96 -0.40 4.03
C PRO A 22 13.93 -0.33 5.16
N LYS A 23 13.77 0.87 5.74
CA LYS A 23 12.75 1.19 6.72
C LYS A 23 11.57 1.83 6.02
N VAL A 24 10.39 1.21 6.09
CA VAL A 24 9.23 1.62 5.29
C VAL A 24 8.20 2.34 6.15
N ILE A 25 7.77 3.51 5.71
CA ILE A 25 6.51 4.13 6.13
C ILE A 25 5.50 3.87 5.00
N PHE A 26 4.45 3.12 5.30
CA PHE A 26 3.41 2.75 4.34
C PHE A 26 2.17 3.63 4.55
N ASP A 27 1.64 4.18 3.46
CA ASP A 27 0.52 5.13 3.48
C ASP A 27 -0.50 4.72 2.42
N THR A 28 -1.71 4.36 2.84
CA THR A 28 -2.77 3.71 2.07
C THR A 28 -4.09 4.44 2.22
N ASP A 29 -5.01 4.33 1.28
CA ASP A 29 -6.32 4.96 1.44
C ASP A 29 -7.44 4.01 1.88
N MET A 30 -7.38 2.74 1.49
CA MET A 30 -8.38 1.70 1.85
C MET A 30 -9.82 2.17 1.70
N ILE A 31 -10.21 2.67 0.52
CA ILE A 31 -11.54 3.23 0.29
C ILE A 31 -12.40 2.36 -0.61
N SER A 32 -12.03 2.21 -1.88
CA SER A 32 -12.91 1.68 -2.93
C SER A 32 -12.51 0.32 -3.45
N ASP A 33 -11.26 0.04 -3.58
CA ASP A 33 -10.71 -1.25 -3.99
C ASP A 33 -10.07 -2.01 -2.82
N PHE A 34 -9.21 -2.96 -3.06
CA PHE A 34 -8.71 -3.80 -1.98
C PHE A 34 -7.32 -4.38 -2.27
N ASP A 35 -6.65 -3.90 -3.29
CA ASP A 35 -5.23 -4.17 -3.50
C ASP A 35 -4.36 -3.57 -2.39
N ASP A 36 -4.81 -2.52 -1.71
CA ASP A 36 -4.25 -2.09 -0.42
C ASP A 36 -4.05 -3.23 0.59
N VAL A 37 -5.04 -4.13 0.70
CA VAL A 37 -4.96 -5.30 1.59
C VAL A 37 -3.88 -6.27 1.13
N GLY A 38 -3.77 -6.46 -0.18
CA GLY A 38 -2.69 -7.23 -0.80
C GLY A 38 -1.33 -6.58 -0.57
N ALA A 39 -1.24 -5.27 -0.72
CA ALA A 39 -0.03 -4.49 -0.48
C ALA A 39 0.46 -4.62 0.97
N MET A 40 -0.45 -4.49 1.95
CA MET A 40 -0.10 -4.73 3.35
C MET A 40 0.34 -6.18 3.60
N ALA A 41 -0.33 -7.16 3.00
CA ALA A 41 0.09 -8.55 3.11
C ALA A 41 1.52 -8.77 2.56
N CYS A 42 1.82 -8.21 1.38
CA CYS A 42 3.15 -8.23 0.79
C CYS A 42 4.20 -7.56 1.70
N LEU A 43 3.88 -6.38 2.24
CA LEU A 43 4.79 -5.64 3.11
C LEU A 43 5.12 -6.43 4.38
N HIS A 44 4.11 -6.99 5.03
CA HIS A 44 4.31 -7.82 6.23
C HIS A 44 5.09 -9.10 5.91
N ALA A 45 4.81 -9.76 4.78
CA ALA A 45 5.52 -10.97 4.35
C ALA A 45 7.01 -10.68 4.06
N LEU A 46 7.31 -9.52 3.46
CA LEU A 46 8.69 -9.07 3.23
C LEU A 46 9.39 -8.73 4.56
N ALA A 47 8.70 -8.09 5.49
CA ALA A 47 9.23 -7.82 6.82
C ALA A 47 9.46 -9.11 7.62
N ASP A 48 8.59 -10.12 7.49
CA ASP A 48 8.79 -11.44 8.08
C ASP A 48 9.99 -12.19 7.48
N ALA A 49 10.30 -11.92 6.22
CA ALA A 49 11.50 -12.44 5.55
C ALA A 49 12.78 -11.68 5.94
N GLY A 50 12.67 -10.55 6.67
CA GLY A 50 13.80 -9.70 7.02
C GLY A 50 14.26 -8.79 5.87
N GLU A 51 13.44 -8.62 4.82
CA GLU A 51 13.75 -7.76 3.67
C GLU A 51 13.50 -6.27 3.95
N CYS A 52 12.69 -5.93 4.97
CA CYS A 52 12.46 -4.55 5.41
C CYS A 52 12.08 -4.46 6.89
N GLU A 53 12.10 -3.25 7.44
CA GLU A 53 11.51 -2.88 8.72
C GLU A 53 10.35 -1.94 8.48
N ILE A 54 9.17 -2.21 9.05
CA ILE A 54 8.00 -1.33 8.96
C ILE A 54 8.06 -0.35 10.13
N LEU A 55 8.16 0.94 9.84
CA LEU A 55 8.18 2.00 10.88
C LEU A 55 6.78 2.44 11.28
N ALA A 56 5.88 2.53 10.32
CA ALA A 56 4.49 2.95 10.52
C ALA A 56 3.62 2.53 9.33
N THR A 57 2.32 2.41 9.60
CA THR A 57 1.29 2.21 8.57
C THR A 57 0.18 3.22 8.82
N VAL A 58 -0.06 4.13 7.88
CA VAL A 58 -1.02 5.23 8.06
C VAL A 58 -2.06 5.24 6.95
N SER A 59 -3.21 5.84 7.25
CA SER A 59 -4.22 6.11 6.24
C SER A 59 -4.04 7.51 5.66
N SER A 60 -4.19 7.67 4.34
CA SER A 60 -4.23 8.97 3.66
C SER A 60 -5.64 9.54 3.54
N THR A 61 -6.64 8.82 4.03
CA THR A 61 -8.04 9.23 3.98
C THR A 61 -8.64 9.45 5.36
N ARG A 62 -9.67 10.27 5.43
CA ARG A 62 -10.58 10.38 6.57
C ARG A 62 -11.81 9.47 6.44
N GLY A 63 -11.75 8.53 5.50
CA GLY A 63 -12.81 7.55 5.26
C GLY A 63 -13.03 6.59 6.42
N ASN A 64 -14.26 6.13 6.57
CA ASN A 64 -14.66 5.22 7.64
C ASN A 64 -13.96 3.87 7.52
N ALA A 65 -13.48 3.37 8.66
CA ALA A 65 -12.84 2.07 8.84
C ALA A 65 -11.52 1.84 8.07
N SER A 66 -10.97 2.85 7.38
CA SER A 66 -9.65 2.72 6.75
C SER A 66 -8.57 2.44 7.80
N VAL A 67 -8.53 3.24 8.87
CA VAL A 67 -7.59 3.03 9.98
C VAL A 67 -7.84 1.70 10.68
N ALA A 68 -9.10 1.36 10.96
CA ALA A 68 -9.47 0.09 11.58
C ALA A 68 -9.00 -1.12 10.74
N ALA A 69 -9.12 -1.04 9.41
CA ALA A 69 -8.65 -2.08 8.51
C ALA A 69 -7.12 -2.24 8.55
N VAL A 70 -6.38 -1.13 8.57
CA VAL A 70 -4.92 -1.12 8.77
C VAL A 70 -4.55 -1.80 10.08
N GLU A 71 -5.24 -1.48 11.17
CA GLU A 71 -5.00 -2.08 12.49
C GLU A 71 -5.30 -3.58 12.53
N VAL A 72 -6.39 -4.01 11.87
CA VAL A 72 -6.71 -5.45 11.74
C VAL A 72 -5.58 -6.18 11.02
N LEU A 73 -5.07 -5.64 9.92
CA LEU A 73 -3.98 -6.28 9.18
C LEU A 73 -2.68 -6.29 9.98
N ASN A 74 -2.30 -5.18 10.62
CA ASN A 74 -1.15 -5.14 11.52
C ASN A 74 -1.27 -6.20 12.64
N GLY A 75 -2.45 -6.29 13.27
CA GLY A 75 -2.72 -7.24 14.34
C GLY A 75 -2.63 -8.68 13.85
N TYR A 76 -3.19 -8.98 12.68
CA TYR A 76 -3.10 -10.29 12.06
C TYR A 76 -1.65 -10.74 11.83
N TYR A 77 -0.78 -9.83 11.40
CA TYR A 77 0.65 -10.10 11.19
C TYR A 77 1.49 -9.97 12.49
N GLY A 78 0.86 -9.88 13.67
CA GLY A 78 1.55 -9.81 14.97
C GLY A 78 2.29 -8.51 15.22
N ARG A 79 1.92 -7.44 14.49
CA ARG A 79 2.51 -6.10 14.58
C ARG A 79 1.47 -5.05 14.97
N GLY A 80 0.53 -5.41 15.83
CA GLY A 80 -0.50 -4.50 16.33
C GLY A 80 0.04 -3.25 17.02
N ASP A 81 1.32 -3.21 17.40
CA ASP A 81 1.95 -2.06 18.02
C ASP A 81 2.51 -1.03 17.02
N LEU A 82 2.46 -1.31 15.72
CA LEU A 82 2.88 -0.35 14.71
C LEU A 82 2.08 0.96 14.85
N PRO A 83 2.77 2.11 14.79
CA PRO A 83 2.11 3.40 14.78
C PRO A 83 1.14 3.49 13.60
N THR A 84 -0.13 3.80 13.89
CA THR A 84 -1.21 3.92 12.91
C THR A 84 -1.97 5.21 13.14
N GLY A 85 -2.35 5.89 12.07
CA GLY A 85 -3.08 7.16 12.16
C GLY A 85 -3.66 7.60 10.83
N ALA A 86 -4.31 8.77 10.83
CA ALA A 86 -4.99 9.35 9.67
C ALA A 86 -4.83 10.87 9.64
N PRO A 87 -5.10 11.53 8.48
CA PRO A 87 -5.01 12.98 8.39
C PRO A 87 -6.07 13.66 9.26
N LYS A 88 -5.69 14.78 9.88
CA LYS A 88 -6.59 15.64 10.65
C LYS A 88 -6.91 16.94 9.89
N GLY A 89 -8.16 17.40 10.05
CA GLY A 89 -8.62 18.65 9.45
C GLY A 89 -8.85 18.59 7.94
N MET A 90 -7.78 18.48 7.15
CA MET A 90 -7.85 18.28 5.70
C MET A 90 -7.70 16.79 5.36
N GLY A 91 -8.12 16.41 4.18
CA GLY A 91 -8.00 15.06 3.65
C GLY A 91 -9.27 14.56 2.98
N VAL A 92 -9.12 13.58 2.14
CA VAL A 92 -10.22 12.97 1.40
C VAL A 92 -11.11 12.21 2.36
N MET A 93 -12.42 12.47 2.29
CA MET A 93 -13.42 11.79 3.14
C MET A 93 -13.75 10.39 2.66
N GLY A 94 -13.16 9.95 1.55
CA GLY A 94 -13.53 8.70 0.92
C GLY A 94 -14.98 8.72 0.48
N VAL A 95 -15.23 9.16 -0.73
CA VAL A 95 -16.58 9.11 -1.30
C VAL A 95 -16.76 7.78 -1.98
N SER A 96 -17.67 6.95 -1.50
CA SER A 96 -18.29 5.97 -2.38
C SER A 96 -18.82 6.70 -3.61
N HIS A 97 -18.63 6.12 -4.80
CA HIS A 97 -19.24 6.66 -6.02
C HIS A 97 -20.76 6.84 -5.91
N THR A 98 -21.37 6.25 -4.90
CA THR A 98 -22.83 6.22 -4.67
C THR A 98 -23.28 7.05 -3.47
N SER A 99 -22.40 7.45 -2.54
CA SER A 99 -22.79 8.23 -1.36
C SER A 99 -21.71 9.20 -0.94
N ARG A 100 -22.04 10.51 -0.95
CA ARG A 100 -21.17 11.59 -0.44
C ARG A 100 -21.32 11.80 1.07
N ALA A 101 -22.15 11.02 1.74
CA ALA A 101 -22.40 11.18 3.17
C ALA A 101 -21.35 10.43 4.00
N LYS A 102 -20.87 11.05 5.06
CA LYS A 102 -20.09 10.36 6.09
C LYS A 102 -21.00 9.28 6.71
N VAL A 103 -20.56 8.02 6.64
CA VAL A 103 -21.27 6.92 7.29
C VAL A 103 -20.82 6.87 8.75
N ASP A 104 -21.77 6.85 9.68
CA ASP A 104 -21.45 6.62 11.09
C ASP A 104 -20.77 5.25 11.26
N PRO A 105 -19.52 5.18 11.73
CA PRO A 105 -18.80 3.92 11.89
C PRO A 105 -19.49 2.93 12.84
N LYS A 106 -20.33 3.42 13.75
CA LYS A 106 -21.10 2.61 14.70
C LYS A 106 -22.44 2.14 14.16
N SER A 107 -22.88 2.66 12.99
CA SER A 107 -24.16 2.23 12.40
C SER A 107 -24.07 0.76 11.93
N PRO A 108 -25.19 0.02 11.85
CA PRO A 108 -25.21 -1.33 11.30
C PRO A 108 -24.59 -1.40 9.90
N LEU A 109 -23.94 -2.52 9.56
CA LEU A 109 -23.37 -2.74 8.23
C LEU A 109 -24.48 -2.79 7.18
N ASP A 110 -24.30 -2.06 6.09
CA ASP A 110 -25.24 -2.02 4.95
C ASP A 110 -24.45 -1.82 3.65
N PRO A 111 -24.37 -2.85 2.76
CA PRO A 111 -23.60 -2.75 1.53
C PRO A 111 -24.06 -1.60 0.62
N GLY A 112 -25.37 -1.29 0.58
CA GLY A 112 -25.92 -0.23 -0.24
C GLY A 112 -25.55 1.16 0.26
N ARG A 113 -25.62 1.39 1.58
CA ARG A 113 -25.26 2.66 2.21
C ARG A 113 -23.75 2.83 2.30
N ASP A 114 -23.03 1.78 2.67
CA ASP A 114 -21.59 1.83 2.96
C ASP A 114 -20.74 1.84 1.67
N GLY A 115 -21.29 1.34 0.56
CA GLY A 115 -20.62 1.35 -0.74
C GLY A 115 -19.23 0.74 -0.70
N GLY A 116 -18.21 1.44 -1.22
CA GLY A 116 -16.82 0.98 -1.23
C GLY A 116 -16.23 0.74 0.17
N HIS A 117 -16.74 1.41 1.20
CA HIS A 117 -16.28 1.22 2.58
C HIS A 117 -16.80 -0.05 3.25
N TYR A 118 -17.82 -0.70 2.68
CA TYR A 118 -18.45 -1.88 3.29
C TYR A 118 -17.44 -2.97 3.65
N LYS A 119 -16.52 -3.28 2.75
CA LYS A 119 -15.54 -4.35 2.97
C LYS A 119 -14.63 -4.06 4.16
N TYR A 120 -14.20 -2.82 4.34
CA TYR A 120 -13.33 -2.41 5.45
C TYR A 120 -14.07 -2.30 6.77
N ARG A 121 -15.32 -1.81 6.74
CA ARG A 121 -16.19 -1.83 7.90
C ARG A 121 -16.50 -3.28 8.34
N LYS A 122 -16.77 -4.15 7.36
CA LYS A 122 -16.96 -5.57 7.61
C LYS A 122 -15.70 -6.22 8.19
N LEU A 123 -14.53 -5.90 7.65
CA LEU A 123 -13.25 -6.38 8.15
C LEU A 123 -13.05 -5.98 9.63
N ALA A 124 -13.28 -4.71 9.97
CA ALA A 124 -13.21 -4.23 11.35
C ALA A 124 -14.21 -4.93 12.27
N ALA A 125 -15.45 -5.17 11.80
CA ALA A 125 -16.48 -5.87 12.57
C ALA A 125 -16.18 -7.36 12.77
N ASP A 126 -15.58 -8.02 11.77
CA ASP A 126 -15.23 -9.43 11.81
C ASP A 126 -14.00 -9.71 12.69
N TYR A 127 -13.11 -8.71 12.88
CA TYR A 127 -11.86 -8.81 13.62
C TYR A 127 -11.69 -7.71 14.69
N PRO A 128 -12.69 -7.50 15.56
CA PRO A 128 -12.72 -6.37 16.50
C PRO A 128 -11.58 -6.39 17.54
N GLN A 129 -10.96 -7.54 17.78
CA GLN A 129 -9.87 -7.71 18.74
C GLN A 129 -8.61 -6.92 18.38
N TRP A 130 -8.46 -6.48 17.14
CA TRP A 130 -7.31 -5.70 16.67
C TRP A 130 -7.62 -4.23 16.41
N VAL A 131 -8.90 -3.84 16.45
CA VAL A 131 -9.34 -2.47 16.21
C VAL A 131 -9.12 -1.63 17.46
N LYS A 132 -8.34 -0.56 17.34
CA LYS A 132 -8.13 0.45 18.39
C LYS A 132 -8.90 1.73 18.09
N HIS A 133 -9.01 2.07 16.79
CA HIS A 133 -9.66 3.27 16.30
C HIS A 133 -10.65 2.91 15.20
N LEU A 134 -11.90 3.38 15.32
CA LEU A 134 -12.94 3.05 14.33
C LEU A 134 -12.87 3.92 13.08
N ASP A 135 -12.41 5.15 13.22
CA ASP A 135 -12.27 6.08 12.11
C ASP A 135 -11.08 7.06 12.28
N ALA A 136 -10.93 7.94 11.30
CA ALA A 136 -9.86 8.92 11.28
C ALA A 136 -9.94 9.97 12.42
N ASP A 137 -11.14 10.24 12.94
CA ASP A 137 -11.32 11.24 13.99
C ASP A 137 -10.81 10.70 15.34
N ASP A 138 -10.95 9.39 15.58
CA ASP A 138 -10.44 8.71 16.78
C ASP A 138 -8.92 8.48 16.72
N ALA A 139 -8.36 8.24 15.51
CA ALA A 139 -6.98 7.83 15.32
C ALA A 139 -5.99 8.98 15.59
N PRO A 140 -4.72 8.68 15.90
CA PRO A 140 -3.65 9.68 15.94
C PRO A 140 -3.46 10.43 14.61
N ASP A 141 -2.91 11.64 14.64
CA ASP A 141 -2.56 12.39 13.43
C ASP A 141 -1.40 11.70 12.68
N ALA A 142 -1.64 11.31 11.44
CA ALA A 142 -0.62 10.70 10.58
C ALA A 142 0.64 11.58 10.44
N ASN A 143 0.49 12.91 10.44
CA ASN A 143 1.63 13.81 10.36
C ASN A 143 2.57 13.68 11.57
N LEU A 144 2.03 13.54 12.77
CA LEU A 144 2.83 13.29 13.98
C LEU A 144 3.55 11.94 13.91
N ILE A 145 2.90 10.92 13.37
CA ILE A 145 3.49 9.59 13.18
C ILE A 145 4.66 9.67 12.19
N TYR A 146 4.47 10.29 11.04
CA TYR A 146 5.53 10.51 10.06
C TYR A 146 6.73 11.22 10.69
N ARG A 147 6.49 12.34 11.38
CA ARG A 147 7.56 13.11 12.00
C ARG A 147 8.33 12.31 13.05
N LYS A 148 7.64 11.59 13.93
CA LYS A 148 8.26 10.73 14.96
C LYS A 148 9.08 9.60 14.34
N ALA A 149 8.54 8.91 13.34
CA ALA A 149 9.22 7.85 12.64
C ALA A 149 10.49 8.36 11.93
N LEU A 150 10.40 9.49 11.23
CA LEU A 150 11.56 10.09 10.56
C LEU A 150 12.60 10.62 11.54
N ALA A 151 12.19 11.32 12.62
CA ALA A 151 13.12 11.87 13.59
C ALA A 151 13.98 10.78 14.25
N SER A 152 13.40 9.61 14.54
CA SER A 152 14.08 8.48 15.18
C SER A 152 14.89 7.60 14.22
N ALA A 153 14.63 7.66 12.92
CA ALA A 153 15.31 6.83 11.94
C ALA A 153 16.75 7.31 11.65
N PRO A 154 17.67 6.41 11.25
CA PRO A 154 18.96 6.82 10.71
C PRO A 154 18.81 7.66 9.43
N ASP A 155 19.81 8.49 9.13
CA ASP A 155 19.82 9.27 7.89
C ASP A 155 19.83 8.35 6.67
N LYS A 156 19.09 8.72 5.62
CA LYS A 156 19.02 7.97 4.35
C LYS A 156 18.70 6.47 4.51
N SER A 157 17.77 6.15 5.42
CA SER A 157 17.36 4.76 5.67
C SER A 157 15.87 4.50 5.40
N VAL A 158 15.08 5.56 5.21
CA VAL A 158 13.62 5.44 5.09
C VAL A 158 13.17 5.48 3.64
N VAL A 159 12.23 4.63 3.30
CA VAL A 159 11.43 4.68 2.06
C VAL A 159 10.00 5.04 2.45
N ILE A 160 9.46 6.10 1.86
CA ILE A 160 8.03 6.37 1.93
C ILE A 160 7.37 5.60 0.79
N CYS A 161 6.33 4.81 1.07
CA CYS A 161 5.53 4.11 0.09
C CYS A 161 4.08 4.54 0.22
N THR A 162 3.56 5.28 -0.75
CA THR A 162 2.17 5.71 -0.78
C THR A 162 1.40 5.00 -1.88
N VAL A 163 0.26 4.43 -1.50
CA VAL A 163 -0.67 3.75 -2.41
C VAL A 163 -2.07 4.37 -2.33
N GLY A 164 -2.14 5.59 -1.82
CA GLY A 164 -3.33 6.41 -1.71
C GLY A 164 -3.00 7.88 -2.01
N PHE A 165 -3.73 8.80 -1.38
CA PHE A 165 -3.61 10.25 -1.62
C PHE A 165 -2.32 10.84 -1.06
N ALA A 166 -1.76 11.82 -1.74
CA ALA A 166 -0.55 12.52 -1.29
C ALA A 166 -0.78 13.52 -0.12
N THR A 167 -1.96 13.49 0.51
CA THR A 167 -2.37 14.40 1.59
C THR A 167 -1.39 14.42 2.75
N ASN A 168 -0.99 13.23 3.25
CA ASN A 168 -0.07 13.15 4.40
C ASN A 168 1.34 13.61 4.02
N VAL A 169 1.82 13.24 2.82
CA VAL A 169 3.15 13.67 2.35
C VAL A 169 3.19 15.20 2.18
N ARG A 170 2.17 15.82 1.60
CA ARG A 170 2.06 17.28 1.54
C ARG A 170 2.11 17.90 2.92
N ARG A 171 1.26 17.43 3.85
CA ARG A 171 1.21 17.95 5.22
C ARG A 171 2.57 17.83 5.92
N LEU A 172 3.25 16.69 5.72
CA LEU A 172 4.60 16.48 6.24
C LEU A 172 5.58 17.53 5.68
N LEU A 173 5.60 17.72 4.36
CA LEU A 173 6.52 18.69 3.71
C LEU A 173 6.28 20.14 4.14
N GLU A 174 5.05 20.50 4.48
CA GLU A 174 4.64 21.84 4.94
C GLU A 174 4.79 22.03 6.46
N THR A 175 5.12 20.97 7.25
CA THR A 175 5.20 21.05 8.71
C THR A 175 6.44 21.84 9.14
N PRO A 176 6.30 22.87 10.03
CA PRO A 176 7.44 23.55 10.62
C PRO A 176 8.22 22.65 11.60
N ALA A 177 9.35 23.15 12.07
CA ALA A 177 10.04 22.58 13.23
C ALA A 177 9.13 22.59 14.47
N ASP A 178 9.25 21.57 15.32
CA ASP A 178 8.43 21.37 16.51
C ASP A 178 9.22 20.61 17.61
N ASP A 179 8.53 20.25 18.69
CA ASP A 179 9.12 19.51 19.81
C ASP A 179 9.59 18.09 19.43
N ILE A 180 9.11 17.53 18.32
CA ILE A 180 9.55 16.22 17.82
C ILE A 180 10.91 16.35 17.13
N SER A 181 11.13 17.46 16.41
CA SER A 181 12.37 17.69 15.70
C SER A 181 12.59 19.18 15.41
N PRO A 182 13.83 19.68 15.58
CA PRO A 182 14.21 21.02 15.16
C PRO A 182 14.22 21.20 13.63
N LEU A 183 14.08 20.10 12.86
CA LEU A 183 13.97 20.13 11.42
C LEU A 183 12.51 20.29 10.99
N THR A 184 12.28 21.08 9.95
CA THR A 184 11.00 21.10 9.24
C THR A 184 10.71 19.73 8.64
N GLY A 185 9.45 19.44 8.29
CA GLY A 185 9.11 18.17 7.65
C GLY A 185 9.86 17.95 6.33
N ARG A 186 10.07 19.01 5.54
CA ARG A 186 10.86 18.94 4.31
C ARG A 186 12.33 18.59 4.57
N GLU A 187 12.93 19.19 5.58
CA GLU A 187 14.32 18.86 5.99
C GLU A 187 14.43 17.44 6.54
N LEU A 188 13.44 16.97 7.32
CA LEU A 188 13.37 15.58 7.77
C LEU A 188 13.32 14.62 6.58
N VAL A 189 12.45 14.87 5.61
CA VAL A 189 12.39 14.06 4.38
C VAL A 189 13.71 14.10 3.64
N ALA A 190 14.29 15.29 3.41
CA ALA A 190 15.57 15.44 2.74
C ALA A 190 16.70 14.67 3.44
N ARG A 191 16.70 14.61 4.76
CA ARG A 191 17.75 13.98 5.56
C ARG A 191 17.56 12.48 5.73
N LYS A 192 16.32 12.03 5.99
CA LYS A 192 16.04 10.67 6.44
C LYS A 192 15.61 9.72 5.31
N VAL A 193 14.93 10.28 4.30
CA VAL A 193 14.33 9.49 3.23
C VAL A 193 15.32 9.26 2.07
N VAL A 194 15.36 8.03 1.57
CA VAL A 194 16.11 7.65 0.37
C VAL A 194 15.33 8.02 -0.89
N LYS A 195 14.06 7.61 -0.91
CA LYS A 195 13.12 7.82 -2.02
C LYS A 195 11.67 7.76 -1.53
N TRP A 196 10.79 8.32 -2.33
CA TRP A 196 9.35 8.14 -2.22
C TRP A 196 8.86 7.26 -3.37
N VAL A 197 8.22 6.12 -3.08
CA VAL A 197 7.53 5.29 -4.07
C VAL A 197 6.05 5.65 -4.02
N ALA A 198 5.50 6.10 -5.15
CA ALA A 198 4.14 6.57 -5.26
C ALA A 198 3.35 5.78 -6.31
N MET A 199 2.30 5.07 -5.89
CA MET A 199 1.27 4.61 -6.81
C MET A 199 0.38 5.81 -7.13
N ALA A 200 0.61 6.41 -8.30
CA ALA A 200 -0.06 7.64 -8.72
C ALA A 200 0.16 7.91 -10.21
N CYS A 201 -0.72 8.74 -10.78
CA CYS A 201 -0.61 9.26 -12.13
C CYS A 201 -0.99 8.28 -13.25
N ARG A 202 -1.21 8.83 -14.44
CA ARG A 202 -1.47 8.11 -15.68
C ARG A 202 -0.37 8.35 -16.71
N TYR A 203 0.10 7.28 -17.30
CA TYR A 203 1.02 7.33 -18.44
C TYR A 203 0.20 7.30 -19.75
N THR A 204 0.43 8.14 -20.76
CA THR A 204 1.38 9.26 -20.83
C THR A 204 0.80 10.56 -20.26
N HIS A 205 -0.50 10.64 -20.16
CA HIS A 205 -1.30 11.76 -19.64
C HIS A 205 -2.66 11.24 -19.16
N GLY A 206 -3.31 12.00 -18.32
CA GLY A 206 -4.66 11.68 -17.85
C GLY A 206 -4.89 12.09 -16.41
N SER A 207 -5.87 11.46 -15.78
CA SER A 207 -6.21 11.63 -14.38
C SER A 207 -6.34 10.25 -13.75
N GLU A 208 -5.63 10.02 -12.67
CA GLU A 208 -5.63 8.79 -11.90
C GLU A 208 -6.24 9.06 -10.51
N TYR A 209 -6.82 8.05 -9.88
CA TYR A 209 -7.64 8.20 -8.67
C TYR A 209 -6.88 8.81 -7.48
N ASN A 210 -5.68 8.32 -7.18
CA ASN A 210 -4.86 8.82 -6.07
C ASN A 210 -4.39 10.26 -6.31
N SER A 211 -3.99 10.55 -7.55
CA SER A 211 -3.60 11.91 -7.95
C SER A 211 -4.78 12.88 -7.94
N ALA A 212 -5.97 12.43 -8.35
CA ALA A 212 -7.15 13.26 -8.53
C ALA A 212 -7.95 13.47 -7.24
N GLY A 213 -7.95 12.49 -6.33
CA GLY A 213 -8.72 12.54 -5.10
C GLY A 213 -8.31 13.70 -4.20
N ASP A 214 -7.01 14.01 -4.17
CA ASP A 214 -6.49 15.25 -3.57
C ASP A 214 -5.47 15.91 -4.52
N ALA A 215 -5.98 16.45 -5.62
CA ALA A 215 -5.15 17.02 -6.69
C ALA A 215 -4.24 18.17 -6.22
N ALA A 216 -4.68 18.94 -5.23
CA ALA A 216 -3.89 20.02 -4.66
C ALA A 216 -2.68 19.46 -3.88
N SER A 217 -2.91 18.42 -3.08
CA SER A 217 -1.83 17.76 -2.34
C SER A 217 -0.87 17.05 -3.27
N SER A 218 -1.37 16.34 -4.28
CA SER A 218 -0.54 15.68 -5.28
C SER A 218 0.39 16.66 -6.00
N ARG A 219 -0.14 17.79 -6.46
CA ARG A 219 0.68 18.86 -7.08
C ARG A 219 1.78 19.33 -6.15
N ILE A 220 1.42 19.79 -4.96
CA ILE A 220 2.37 20.36 -4.00
C ILE A 220 3.42 19.33 -3.59
N ALA A 221 3.00 18.09 -3.28
CA ALA A 221 3.91 17.07 -2.83
C ALA A 221 4.91 16.65 -3.92
N PHE A 222 4.46 16.43 -5.17
CA PHE A 222 5.36 16.04 -6.26
C PHE A 222 6.34 17.17 -6.62
N GLU A 223 5.87 18.42 -6.70
CA GLU A 223 6.72 19.56 -7.04
C GLU A 223 7.72 19.95 -5.93
N SER A 224 7.37 19.71 -4.66
CA SER A 224 8.20 20.13 -3.51
C SER A 224 9.00 19.02 -2.84
N CYS A 225 8.81 17.75 -3.23
CA CYS A 225 9.52 16.61 -2.63
C CYS A 225 11.05 16.80 -2.79
N PRO A 226 11.84 16.73 -1.71
CA PRO A 226 13.28 16.93 -1.79
C PRO A 226 14.09 15.67 -2.17
N VAL A 227 13.42 14.51 -2.32
CA VAL A 227 14.05 13.23 -2.65
C VAL A 227 13.50 12.65 -3.96
N PRO A 228 14.17 11.68 -4.59
CA PRO A 228 13.67 11.03 -5.79
C PRO A 228 12.28 10.42 -5.58
N ILE A 229 11.42 10.53 -6.58
CA ILE A 229 10.11 9.87 -6.63
C ILE A 229 10.17 8.74 -7.66
N VAL A 230 9.77 7.54 -7.24
CA VAL A 230 9.59 6.39 -8.12
C VAL A 230 8.09 6.16 -8.30
N PHE A 231 7.59 6.41 -9.50
CA PHE A 231 6.16 6.26 -9.79
C PHE A 231 5.83 4.84 -10.29
N THR A 232 4.78 4.26 -9.72
CA THR A 232 4.08 3.09 -10.26
C THR A 232 2.74 3.57 -10.78
N ASP A 233 2.71 3.93 -12.06
CA ASP A 233 1.52 4.52 -12.65
C ASP A 233 0.40 3.50 -12.90
N TRP A 234 -0.81 4.01 -13.15
CA TRP A 234 -2.01 3.21 -13.35
C TRP A 234 -1.83 2.15 -14.46
N GLU A 235 -1.20 2.50 -15.58
CA GLU A 235 -1.04 1.61 -16.74
C GLU A 235 -0.16 0.42 -16.42
N TYR A 236 0.82 0.59 -15.52
CA TYR A 236 1.71 -0.51 -15.19
C TYR A 236 1.03 -1.59 -14.33
N GLY A 237 0.30 -1.20 -13.30
CA GLY A 237 -0.36 -2.16 -12.40
C GLY A 237 -1.68 -2.73 -12.93
N PHE A 238 -2.28 -2.10 -13.97
CA PHE A 238 -3.65 -2.38 -14.42
C PHE A 238 -3.90 -3.85 -14.79
N ASP A 239 -2.99 -4.51 -15.47
CA ASP A 239 -3.11 -5.89 -15.93
C ASP A 239 -2.08 -6.85 -15.29
N ILE A 240 -1.50 -6.46 -14.14
CA ILE A 240 -0.85 -7.37 -13.20
C ILE A 240 -1.94 -7.90 -12.27
N PHE A 241 -2.30 -9.18 -12.38
CA PHE A 241 -3.39 -9.75 -11.59
C PHE A 241 -2.86 -10.64 -10.46
N ALA A 242 -3.35 -10.38 -9.23
CA ALA A 242 -3.01 -11.15 -8.04
C ALA A 242 -4.22 -11.33 -7.10
N GLY A 243 -4.05 -12.13 -6.06
CA GLY A 243 -5.02 -12.34 -4.99
C GLY A 243 -6.01 -13.49 -5.23
N ARG A 244 -6.01 -14.10 -6.42
CA ARG A 244 -6.83 -15.31 -6.68
C ARG A 244 -6.40 -16.48 -5.79
N ALA A 245 -5.12 -16.67 -5.66
CA ALA A 245 -4.56 -17.79 -4.89
C ALA A 245 -5.00 -17.72 -3.42
N ILE A 246 -4.91 -16.55 -2.79
CA ILE A 246 -5.36 -16.37 -1.40
C ILE A 246 -6.89 -16.48 -1.27
N ALA A 247 -7.65 -15.96 -2.23
CA ALA A 247 -9.12 -16.05 -2.23
C ALA A 247 -9.64 -17.49 -2.25
N GLU A 248 -8.92 -18.40 -2.93
CA GLU A 248 -9.27 -19.80 -3.08
C GLU A 248 -8.67 -20.70 -1.97
N GLN A 249 -7.83 -20.17 -1.08
CA GLN A 249 -7.27 -20.93 0.05
C GLN A 249 -8.35 -21.34 1.05
N LYS A 250 -8.19 -22.55 1.58
CA LYS A 250 -8.96 -23.05 2.73
C LYS A 250 -8.09 -22.94 3.99
N GLY A 251 -8.70 -22.81 5.14
CA GLY A 251 -7.96 -22.77 6.40
C GLY A 251 -8.62 -21.87 7.46
N PRO A 252 -7.91 -21.57 8.55
CA PRO A 252 -8.42 -20.74 9.63
C PRO A 252 -8.76 -19.32 9.15
N ARG A 253 -9.45 -18.54 9.99
CA ARG A 253 -9.81 -17.16 9.67
C ARG A 253 -8.59 -16.33 9.28
N ASN A 254 -8.70 -15.62 8.17
CA ASN A 254 -7.62 -14.81 7.59
C ASN A 254 -8.22 -13.54 6.98
N PRO A 255 -7.93 -12.35 7.56
CA PRO A 255 -8.52 -11.10 7.11
C PRO A 255 -8.19 -10.75 5.65
N VAL A 256 -7.00 -11.11 5.18
CA VAL A 256 -6.61 -10.92 3.77
C VAL A 256 -7.47 -11.79 2.86
N ARG A 257 -7.53 -13.09 3.15
CA ARG A 257 -8.39 -14.02 2.38
C ARG A 257 -9.85 -13.58 2.39
N ASP A 258 -10.38 -13.19 3.53
CA ASP A 258 -11.80 -12.87 3.68
C ASP A 258 -12.19 -11.65 2.82
N VAL A 259 -11.29 -10.66 2.66
CA VAL A 259 -11.48 -9.54 1.74
C VAL A 259 -11.39 -10.00 0.29
N PHE A 260 -10.36 -10.75 -0.10
CA PHE A 260 -10.18 -11.18 -1.47
C PHE A 260 -11.28 -12.16 -1.91
N ALA A 261 -11.62 -13.15 -1.11
CA ALA A 261 -12.68 -14.13 -1.40
C ALA A 261 -14.06 -13.49 -1.53
N GLY A 262 -14.34 -12.43 -0.76
CA GLY A 262 -15.60 -11.72 -0.81
C GLY A 262 -15.75 -10.74 -1.99
N ASN A 263 -14.66 -10.46 -2.74
CA ASN A 263 -14.67 -9.39 -3.75
C ASN A 263 -14.16 -9.84 -5.13
N ILE A 264 -13.46 -10.96 -5.26
CA ILE A 264 -12.99 -11.46 -6.56
C ILE A 264 -14.10 -12.27 -7.25
N PRO A 265 -14.40 -11.98 -8.54
CA PRO A 265 -15.36 -12.80 -9.30
C PRO A 265 -14.85 -14.23 -9.50
N SER A 266 -15.75 -15.19 -9.62
CA SER A 266 -15.38 -16.58 -9.89
C SER A 266 -14.67 -16.71 -11.25
N ARG A 267 -13.86 -17.77 -11.41
CA ARG A 267 -13.18 -18.05 -12.70
C ARG A 267 -14.16 -18.19 -13.85
N ASP A 268 -15.35 -18.75 -13.62
CA ASP A 268 -16.37 -18.94 -14.65
C ASP A 268 -17.02 -17.62 -15.06
N GLU A 269 -17.24 -16.69 -14.13
CA GLU A 269 -17.70 -15.34 -14.46
C GLU A 269 -16.67 -14.60 -15.31
N VAL A 270 -15.39 -14.67 -14.96
CA VAL A 270 -14.31 -14.03 -15.75
C VAL A 270 -14.23 -14.65 -17.14
N ARG A 271 -14.32 -15.99 -17.28
CA ARG A 271 -14.30 -16.68 -18.58
C ARG A 271 -15.49 -16.33 -19.48
N LYS A 272 -16.67 -16.14 -18.89
CA LYS A 272 -17.89 -15.80 -19.63
C LYS A 272 -17.85 -14.41 -20.25
N ASP A 273 -17.24 -13.44 -19.59
CA ASP A 273 -17.11 -12.06 -20.10
C ASP A 273 -15.77 -11.43 -19.66
N PRO A 274 -14.65 -11.85 -20.27
CA PRO A 274 -13.32 -11.33 -19.90
C PRO A 274 -13.22 -9.81 -20.09
N ALA A 275 -13.86 -9.26 -21.12
CA ALA A 275 -13.81 -7.83 -21.43
C ALA A 275 -14.50 -6.98 -20.36
N ARG A 276 -15.64 -7.45 -19.84
CA ARG A 276 -16.34 -6.80 -18.72
C ARG A 276 -15.44 -6.76 -17.49
N TRP A 277 -14.89 -7.91 -17.12
CA TRP A 277 -14.09 -8.02 -15.89
C TRP A 277 -12.79 -7.25 -16.00
N MET A 278 -12.15 -7.25 -17.18
CA MET A 278 -10.98 -6.39 -17.44
C MET A 278 -11.30 -4.91 -17.20
N ARG A 279 -12.44 -4.40 -17.70
CA ARG A 279 -12.87 -3.01 -17.43
C ARG A 279 -13.12 -2.74 -15.95
N SER A 280 -13.44 -3.77 -15.18
CA SER A 280 -13.60 -3.71 -13.73
C SER A 280 -12.32 -4.04 -12.95
N CYS A 281 -11.17 -4.08 -13.65
CA CYS A 281 -9.85 -4.36 -13.10
C CYS A 281 -9.71 -5.77 -12.49
N PHE A 282 -10.31 -6.77 -13.12
CA PHE A 282 -10.19 -8.17 -12.77
C PHE A 282 -9.75 -9.02 -13.96
N GLY A 283 -8.92 -10.03 -13.68
CA GLY A 283 -8.50 -11.06 -14.60
C GLY A 283 -8.54 -12.45 -13.98
N MET A 284 -8.00 -13.44 -14.69
CA MET A 284 -7.95 -14.83 -14.20
C MET A 284 -7.09 -14.95 -12.92
N GLY A 285 -6.08 -14.10 -12.75
CA GLY A 285 -5.22 -14.06 -11.57
C GLY A 285 -5.84 -13.35 -10.36
N GLY A 286 -6.93 -12.60 -10.54
CA GLY A 286 -7.58 -11.87 -9.46
C GLY A 286 -7.83 -10.40 -9.78
N ARG A 287 -7.46 -9.51 -8.87
CA ARG A 287 -7.53 -8.05 -8.94
C ARG A 287 -6.27 -7.48 -9.58
N SER A 288 -6.38 -6.34 -10.26
CA SER A 288 -5.21 -5.53 -10.61
C SER A 288 -4.40 -5.18 -9.36
N ALA A 289 -3.07 -5.29 -9.45
CA ALA A 289 -2.15 -5.22 -8.31
C ALA A 289 -1.25 -3.98 -8.40
N TRP A 290 -1.87 -2.81 -8.29
CA TRP A 290 -1.15 -1.54 -8.34
C TRP A 290 -0.30 -1.31 -7.08
N ASP A 291 -0.91 -1.53 -5.94
CA ASP A 291 -0.37 -1.19 -4.63
C ASP A 291 0.70 -2.19 -4.19
N GLU A 292 0.47 -3.48 -4.45
CA GLU A 292 1.47 -4.52 -4.20
C GLU A 292 2.74 -4.29 -5.01
N THR A 293 2.59 -3.76 -6.24
CA THR A 293 3.73 -3.40 -7.09
C THR A 293 4.55 -2.27 -6.47
N ALA A 294 3.90 -1.25 -5.90
CA ALA A 294 4.60 -0.18 -5.19
C ALA A 294 5.36 -0.71 -3.97
N VAL A 295 4.78 -1.64 -3.22
CA VAL A 295 5.45 -2.29 -2.08
C VAL A 295 6.67 -3.09 -2.52
N LEU A 296 6.59 -3.87 -3.61
CA LEU A 296 7.76 -4.59 -4.14
C LEU A 296 8.93 -3.64 -4.44
N ILE A 297 8.63 -2.49 -5.05
CA ILE A 297 9.64 -1.47 -5.40
C ILE A 297 10.16 -0.77 -4.15
N ALA A 298 9.29 -0.48 -3.19
CA ALA A 298 9.70 0.16 -1.94
C ALA A 298 10.72 -0.68 -1.16
N VAL A 299 10.56 -2.01 -1.19
CA VAL A 299 11.41 -2.94 -0.44
C VAL A 299 12.60 -3.43 -1.26
N ARG A 300 12.36 -3.88 -2.51
CA ARG A 300 13.40 -4.54 -3.33
C ARG A 300 14.10 -3.61 -4.30
N GLY A 301 13.62 -2.38 -4.46
CA GLY A 301 14.16 -1.41 -5.41
C GLY A 301 13.53 -1.51 -6.80
N GLU A 302 13.53 -0.39 -7.50
CA GLU A 302 13.10 -0.27 -8.90
C GLU A 302 14.06 -0.97 -9.87
N ASP A 303 15.30 -1.18 -9.44
CA ASP A 303 16.39 -1.84 -10.19
C ASP A 303 16.57 -3.33 -9.82
N CYS A 304 15.66 -3.92 -9.06
CA CYS A 304 15.73 -5.33 -8.62
C CYS A 304 15.68 -6.38 -9.75
N GLY A 305 15.62 -5.93 -10.99
CA GLY A 305 15.59 -6.79 -12.18
C GLY A 305 14.18 -7.21 -12.62
N ALA A 306 13.14 -6.82 -11.88
CA ALA A 306 11.76 -7.07 -12.27
C ALA A 306 11.18 -5.98 -13.20
N PHE A 307 11.74 -4.78 -13.17
CA PHE A 307 11.24 -3.58 -13.85
C PHE A 307 12.30 -2.95 -14.75
N ASN A 308 11.87 -2.23 -15.77
CA ASN A 308 12.67 -1.23 -16.45
C ASN A 308 12.44 0.13 -15.79
N VAL A 309 13.50 0.91 -15.64
CA VAL A 309 13.46 2.25 -15.07
C VAL A 309 13.49 3.27 -16.21
N ASN A 310 12.49 4.16 -16.24
CA ASN A 310 12.38 5.24 -17.22
C ASN A 310 12.51 6.57 -16.49
N ARG A 311 13.53 7.34 -16.75
CA ARG A 311 13.79 8.63 -16.12
C ARG A 311 12.86 9.71 -16.66
N GLY A 312 12.40 10.59 -15.78
CA GLY A 312 11.47 11.66 -16.07
C GLY A 312 10.66 12.04 -14.84
N THR A 313 9.67 12.88 -15.02
CA THR A 313 8.78 13.29 -13.93
C THR A 313 7.35 13.44 -14.40
N TYR A 314 6.40 13.32 -13.49
CA TYR A 314 5.01 13.69 -13.72
C TYR A 314 4.78 15.15 -13.32
N ARG A 315 4.19 15.92 -14.23
CA ARG A 315 3.71 17.28 -13.97
C ARG A 315 2.20 17.26 -13.88
N MET A 316 1.66 17.81 -12.79
CA MET A 316 0.22 18.02 -12.63
C MET A 316 -0.21 19.22 -13.49
N THR A 317 -1.10 19.00 -14.47
CA THR A 317 -1.48 19.99 -15.48
C THR A 317 -2.84 20.64 -15.24
N GLY A 318 -3.72 19.97 -14.49
CA GLY A 318 -5.09 20.42 -14.23
C GLY A 318 -5.43 20.52 -12.74
N ARG A 319 -6.63 21.05 -12.46
CA ARG A 319 -7.15 21.18 -11.09
C ARG A 319 -7.81 19.91 -10.58
N LYS A 320 -8.09 18.95 -11.49
CA LYS A 320 -8.76 17.68 -11.19
C LYS A 320 -7.79 16.49 -11.20
N GLY A 321 -6.50 16.75 -10.98
CA GLY A 321 -5.50 15.70 -10.94
C GLY A 321 -5.00 15.23 -12.30
N GLU A 322 -5.28 16.00 -13.36
CA GLU A 322 -4.69 15.74 -14.68
C GLU A 322 -3.17 15.87 -14.62
N ASN A 323 -2.49 14.92 -15.23
CA ASN A 323 -1.04 14.89 -15.30
C ASN A 323 -0.51 14.59 -16.70
N VAL A 324 0.76 14.87 -16.91
CA VAL A 324 1.53 14.48 -18.09
C VAL A 324 2.89 13.94 -17.66
N TRP A 325 3.34 12.87 -18.30
CA TRP A 325 4.70 12.37 -18.15
C TRP A 325 5.67 13.17 -19.02
N ILE A 326 6.76 13.62 -18.43
CA ILE A 326 7.84 14.35 -19.11
C ILE A 326 9.10 13.51 -19.01
N PRO A 327 9.52 12.82 -20.11
CA PRO A 327 10.77 12.12 -20.15
C PRO A 327 11.95 13.08 -19.98
N ASP A 328 12.91 12.72 -19.13
CA ASP A 328 14.14 13.48 -18.90
C ASP A 328 15.19 12.55 -18.30
N GLU A 329 16.20 12.20 -19.08
CA GLU A 329 17.29 11.31 -18.63
C GLU A 329 18.11 11.88 -17.46
N GLY A 330 18.09 13.21 -17.29
CA GLY A 330 18.74 13.91 -16.16
C GLY A 330 17.88 13.96 -14.89
N SER A 331 16.62 13.54 -14.97
CA SER A 331 15.70 13.56 -13.83
C SER A 331 16.17 12.61 -12.74
N ARG A 332 16.01 13.06 -11.47
CA ARG A 332 16.14 12.16 -10.32
C ARG A 332 14.95 11.24 -10.15
N ASP A 333 13.78 11.66 -10.66
CA ASP A 333 12.55 10.88 -10.60
C ASP A 333 12.50 9.88 -11.75
N CYS A 334 11.70 8.84 -11.57
CA CYS A 334 11.48 7.84 -12.60
C CYS A 334 10.09 7.18 -12.48
N ARG A 335 9.69 6.50 -13.52
CA ARG A 335 8.61 5.52 -13.53
C ARG A 335 9.13 4.15 -13.86
N VAL A 336 8.39 3.12 -13.46
CA VAL A 336 8.70 1.75 -13.86
C VAL A 336 7.88 1.31 -15.07
N SER A 337 8.40 0.35 -15.82
CA SER A 337 7.72 -0.32 -16.91
C SER A 337 8.09 -1.80 -17.00
N GLU A 338 7.43 -2.53 -17.87
CA GLU A 338 7.56 -3.99 -17.97
C GLU A 338 8.97 -4.42 -18.39
N ARG A 339 9.59 -5.26 -17.55
CA ARG A 339 10.79 -6.04 -17.85
C ARG A 339 10.53 -7.53 -17.69
N LEU A 340 10.04 -7.97 -16.51
CA LEU A 340 9.42 -9.28 -16.38
C LEU A 340 7.97 -9.18 -16.85
N SER A 341 7.45 -10.26 -17.43
CA SER A 341 6.04 -10.27 -17.81
C SER A 341 5.14 -10.02 -16.61
N LYS A 342 4.03 -9.35 -16.82
CA LYS A 342 3.04 -9.02 -15.79
C LYS A 342 2.55 -10.25 -15.04
N ASP A 343 2.38 -11.39 -15.74
CA ASP A 343 2.08 -12.67 -15.10
C ASP A 343 3.16 -13.15 -14.12
N LYS A 344 4.44 -12.89 -14.39
CA LYS A 344 5.52 -13.22 -13.46
C LYS A 344 5.46 -12.33 -12.22
N VAL A 345 5.26 -11.04 -12.41
CA VAL A 345 5.12 -10.10 -11.30
C VAL A 345 3.88 -10.45 -10.47
N GLY A 346 2.74 -10.75 -11.11
CA GLY A 346 1.54 -11.21 -10.42
C GLY A 346 1.76 -12.47 -9.57
N ARG A 347 2.51 -13.45 -10.07
CA ARG A 347 2.87 -14.64 -9.28
C ARG A 347 3.79 -14.31 -8.09
N MET A 348 4.75 -13.41 -8.25
CA MET A 348 5.60 -12.96 -7.13
C MET A 348 4.75 -12.29 -6.03
N ILE A 349 3.76 -11.51 -6.43
CA ILE A 349 2.79 -10.89 -5.52
C ILE A 349 1.93 -11.95 -4.85
N ASP A 350 1.34 -12.88 -5.59
CA ASP A 350 0.53 -13.97 -5.03
C ASP A 350 1.32 -14.82 -4.01
N GLU A 351 2.59 -15.11 -4.28
CA GLU A 351 3.45 -15.81 -3.34
C GLU A 351 3.62 -15.05 -2.02
N LEU A 352 3.70 -13.73 -2.05
CA LEU A 352 3.81 -12.90 -0.86
C LEU A 352 2.47 -12.80 -0.12
N ILE A 353 1.38 -12.52 -0.82
CA ILE A 353 0.03 -12.43 -0.22
C ILE A 353 -0.37 -13.73 0.46
N CYS A 354 0.02 -14.88 -0.11
CA CYS A 354 -0.30 -16.20 0.43
C CYS A 354 0.57 -16.63 1.61
N ARG A 355 1.63 -15.89 1.97
CA ARG A 355 2.47 -16.23 3.12
C ARG A 355 1.72 -16.04 4.42
N PRO A 356 1.64 -17.04 5.28
CA PRO A 356 1.08 -16.87 6.61
C PRO A 356 1.99 -16.00 7.46
N PRO A 357 1.45 -15.31 8.48
CA PRO A 357 2.26 -14.58 9.45
C PRO A 357 3.31 -15.46 10.12
N LYS A 358 4.53 -14.94 10.27
CA LYS A 358 5.63 -15.61 10.96
C LYS A 358 5.54 -15.39 12.47
N PHE A 359 4.61 -16.05 13.13
CA PHE A 359 4.52 -16.03 14.59
C PHE A 359 5.38 -17.12 15.24
N GLY A 360 6.03 -16.77 16.37
CA GLY A 360 6.39 -17.80 17.33
C GLY A 360 5.11 -18.36 18.01
N VAL A 361 5.13 -19.62 18.39
CA VAL A 361 3.98 -20.35 18.96
C VAL A 361 3.24 -19.55 20.07
N GLY A 362 3.98 -18.81 20.92
CA GLY A 362 3.38 -17.99 21.98
C GLY A 362 2.58 -16.78 21.46
N LYS A 363 3.01 -16.13 20.37
CA LYS A 363 2.28 -15.02 19.76
C LYS A 363 1.04 -15.49 19.02
N PHE A 364 1.12 -16.65 18.36
CA PHE A 364 -0.04 -17.25 17.69
C PHE A 364 -1.17 -17.53 18.67
N LYS A 365 -0.85 -18.13 19.84
CA LYS A 365 -1.83 -18.42 20.89
C LYS A 365 -2.45 -17.14 21.47
N ALA A 366 -1.68 -16.08 21.66
CA ALA A 366 -2.18 -14.80 22.12
C ALA A 366 -3.12 -14.12 21.10
N VAL A 367 -2.84 -14.27 19.79
CA VAL A 367 -3.61 -13.66 18.72
C VAL A 367 -4.85 -14.47 18.36
N PHE A 368 -4.77 -15.80 18.31
CA PHE A 368 -5.86 -16.67 17.84
C PHE A 368 -6.56 -17.45 18.94
N GLY A 369 -6.06 -17.39 20.18
CA GLY A 369 -6.62 -18.13 21.32
C GLY A 369 -6.45 -19.64 21.24
N ARG A 370 -5.63 -20.17 20.32
CA ARG A 370 -5.42 -21.58 20.05
C ARG A 370 -3.96 -21.89 19.66
N ASP A 371 -3.60 -23.15 19.79
CA ASP A 371 -2.25 -23.64 19.53
C ASP A 371 -2.17 -24.16 18.07
N PRO A 372 -1.26 -23.64 17.23
CA PRO A 372 -1.14 -24.08 15.84
C PRO A 372 -0.69 -25.55 15.69
N GLU A 373 -0.11 -26.14 16.74
CA GLU A 373 0.34 -27.53 16.70
C GLU A 373 -0.77 -28.56 17.00
N ARG A 374 -2.00 -28.08 17.26
CA ARG A 374 -3.17 -28.95 17.58
C ARG A 374 -4.25 -28.97 16.50
N GLU A 375 -4.03 -28.35 15.34
CA GLU A 375 -4.84 -28.45 14.13
C GLU A 375 -4.07 -29.17 13.02
#